data_ef8786c77bb9ef41457d0f783474cc9d
#
_entry.id   ef8786c77bb9ef41457d0f783474cc9d
#
_cell.length_a   1.000
_cell.length_b   1.000
_cell.length_c   1.000
_cell.angle_alpha   90.00
_cell.angle_beta   90.00
_cell.angle_gamma   90.00
#
_symmetry.space_group_name_H-M   'P 1'
#
loop_
_entity.id
_entity.type
_entity.pdbx_description
1 polymer ?
#
loop_
_entity_poly.entity_id
_entity_poly.type
_entity_poly.pdbx_seq_one_letter_code
_entity_poly.pdbx_strand_id
1 'polypeptide(L)'
;MGAAESNTTLYERIGGDEAVEGLVYAFYRRVFADPELAPFFEGIEPDRLQVMQREFFAAALDGPIRYGGRPIHEVHAGLGIELRHLSRFLDHLMATLADRGIDEQDRYEIHSRINTWADEVTGTPQDGD
;
A
#
# COMPACT_ATOMS: atom_id res chain seq x y z
N MET A 1 30.38 -5.94 9.55
CA MET A 1 30.58 -5.09 8.37
C MET A 1 29.30 -4.41 7.97
N GLY A 2 29.38 -3.12 7.88
CA GLY A 2 28.20 -2.33 7.56
C GLY A 2 27.61 -2.62 6.20
N ALA A 3 28.40 -3.15 5.29
CA ALA A 3 27.93 -3.39 3.92
C ALA A 3 26.76 -4.39 3.87
N ALA A 4 26.76 -5.37 4.74
CA ALA A 4 25.68 -6.36 4.76
C ALA A 4 24.35 -5.71 5.15
N GLU A 5 24.42 -4.73 6.04
CA GLU A 5 23.19 -4.06 6.50
C GLU A 5 22.61 -3.14 5.45
N SER A 6 23.47 -2.51 4.65
CA SER A 6 23.02 -1.57 3.64
C SER A 6 22.28 -2.26 2.51
N ASN A 7 22.35 -3.59 2.41
CA ASN A 7 21.65 -4.33 1.37
C ASN A 7 20.30 -4.86 1.82
N THR A 8 19.91 -4.57 3.06
CA THR A 8 18.63 -5.02 3.58
C THR A 8 17.51 -4.18 2.97
N THR A 9 16.54 -4.85 2.34
CA THR A 9 15.39 -4.15 1.76
C THR A 9 14.40 -3.76 2.85
N LEU A 10 13.54 -2.82 2.52
CA LEU A 10 12.46 -2.43 3.43
C LEU A 10 11.57 -3.64 3.75
N TYR A 11 11.29 -4.46 2.73
CA TYR A 11 10.54 -5.69 2.87
C TYR A 11 11.15 -6.59 3.96
N GLU A 12 12.47 -6.77 3.91
CA GLU A 12 13.17 -7.62 4.88
C GLU A 12 13.18 -7.00 6.27
N ARG A 13 13.35 -5.67 6.35
CA ARG A 13 13.42 -4.98 7.63
C ARG A 13 12.12 -5.09 8.42
N ILE A 14 10.98 -5.11 7.75
CA ILE A 14 9.70 -5.20 8.46
C ILE A 14 9.30 -6.63 8.78
N GLY A 15 10.01 -7.63 8.26
CA GLY A 15 9.77 -9.03 8.59
C GLY A 15 9.40 -9.96 7.45
N GLY A 16 9.52 -9.50 6.22
CA GLY A 16 9.32 -10.36 5.04
C GLY A 16 7.86 -10.66 4.74
N ASP A 17 7.63 -11.77 4.06
CA ASP A 17 6.31 -12.12 3.52
C ASP A 17 5.23 -12.23 4.60
N GLU A 18 5.56 -12.83 5.72
CA GLU A 18 4.60 -13.00 6.82
C GLU A 18 4.18 -11.65 7.38
N ALA A 19 5.13 -10.73 7.52
CA ALA A 19 4.82 -9.40 8.03
C ALA A 19 3.98 -8.62 7.03
N VAL A 20 4.26 -8.74 5.74
CA VAL A 20 3.48 -8.06 4.70
C VAL A 20 2.06 -8.61 4.68
N GLU A 21 1.89 -9.92 4.79
CA GLU A 21 0.56 -10.52 4.81
C GLU A 21 -0.26 -9.99 5.99
N GLY A 22 0.33 -9.99 7.17
CA GLY A 22 -0.36 -9.49 8.36
C GLY A 22 -0.66 -8.00 8.28
N LEU A 23 0.27 -7.24 7.73
CA LEU A 23 0.08 -5.81 7.52
C LEU A 23 -1.11 -5.54 6.60
N VAL A 24 -1.16 -6.21 5.46
CA VAL A 24 -2.23 -6.00 4.49
C VAL A 24 -3.58 -6.37 5.10
N TYR A 25 -3.64 -7.48 5.81
CA TYR A 25 -4.88 -7.92 6.45
C TYR A 25 -5.38 -6.87 7.45
N ALA A 26 -4.51 -6.43 8.36
CA ALA A 26 -4.88 -5.45 9.38
C ALA A 26 -5.25 -4.10 8.78
N PHE A 27 -4.52 -3.70 7.74
CA PHE A 27 -4.75 -2.44 7.06
C PHE A 27 -6.13 -2.42 6.40
N TYR A 28 -6.48 -3.46 5.64
CA TYR A 28 -7.76 -3.46 4.94
C TYR A 28 -8.95 -3.63 5.88
N ARG A 29 -8.75 -4.19 7.05
CA ARG A 29 -9.82 -4.18 8.06
C ARG A 29 -10.18 -2.75 8.44
N ARG A 30 -9.19 -1.88 8.56
CA ARG A 30 -9.45 -0.46 8.83
C ARG A 30 -10.11 0.23 7.65
N VAL A 31 -9.65 -0.09 6.44
CA VAL A 31 -10.19 0.52 5.22
C VAL A 31 -11.66 0.15 5.06
N PHE A 32 -12.00 -1.13 5.23
CA PHE A 32 -13.39 -1.58 5.09
C PHE A 32 -14.31 -1.02 6.17
N ALA A 33 -13.76 -0.66 7.32
CA ALA A 33 -14.54 -0.06 8.39
C ALA A 33 -14.76 1.44 8.19
N ASP A 34 -14.09 2.03 7.21
CA ASP A 34 -14.20 3.47 6.93
C ASP A 34 -15.29 3.69 5.89
N PRO A 35 -16.40 4.36 6.25
CA PRO A 35 -17.51 4.53 5.31
C PRO A 35 -17.19 5.39 4.09
N GLU A 36 -16.11 6.16 4.12
CA GLU A 36 -15.66 6.93 2.97
C GLU A 36 -14.89 6.08 1.98
N LEU A 37 -14.24 5.02 2.43
CA LEU A 37 -13.41 4.18 1.58
C LEU A 37 -14.06 2.87 1.18
N ALA A 38 -14.88 2.31 2.04
CA ALA A 38 -15.50 1.01 1.79
C ALA A 38 -16.23 0.92 0.45
N PRO A 39 -16.96 1.96 0.00
CA PRO A 39 -17.68 1.86 -1.27
C PRO A 39 -16.80 1.57 -2.49
N PHE A 40 -15.52 1.95 -2.44
CA PHE A 40 -14.63 1.70 -3.57
C PHE A 40 -14.31 0.21 -3.75
N PHE A 41 -14.62 -0.60 -2.74
CA PHE A 41 -14.28 -2.02 -2.74
C PHE A 41 -15.50 -2.93 -2.88
N GLU A 42 -16.67 -2.35 -3.10
CA GLU A 42 -17.88 -3.14 -3.29
C GLU A 42 -17.74 -4.01 -4.53
N GLY A 43 -18.14 -5.26 -4.42
CA GLY A 43 -18.04 -6.18 -5.54
C GLY A 43 -16.68 -6.85 -5.69
N ILE A 44 -15.69 -6.45 -4.88
CA ILE A 44 -14.39 -7.10 -4.92
C ILE A 44 -14.34 -8.15 -3.82
N GLU A 45 -13.96 -9.37 -4.21
CA GLU A 45 -13.85 -10.45 -3.24
C GLU A 45 -12.67 -10.19 -2.29
N PRO A 46 -12.91 -10.23 -0.96
CA PRO A 46 -11.85 -9.88 -0.01
C PRO A 46 -10.59 -10.74 -0.11
N ASP A 47 -10.75 -12.03 -0.35
CA ASP A 47 -9.58 -12.91 -0.45
C ASP A 47 -8.72 -12.57 -1.65
N ARG A 48 -9.36 -12.24 -2.76
CA ARG A 48 -8.64 -11.85 -3.96
C ARG A 48 -7.92 -10.53 -3.76
N LEU A 49 -8.57 -9.58 -3.11
CA LEU A 49 -7.94 -8.31 -2.80
C LEU A 49 -6.73 -8.51 -1.90
N GLN A 50 -6.85 -9.40 -0.92
CA GLN A 50 -5.75 -9.70 -0.01
C GLN A 50 -4.51 -10.19 -0.78
N VAL A 51 -4.71 -11.13 -1.70
CA VAL A 51 -3.62 -11.67 -2.51
C VAL A 51 -2.98 -10.58 -3.36
N MET A 52 -3.81 -9.80 -4.04
CA MET A 52 -3.31 -8.74 -4.93
C MET A 52 -2.53 -7.68 -4.16
N GLN A 53 -3.05 -7.28 -3.02
CA GLN A 53 -2.40 -6.23 -2.24
C GLN A 53 -1.13 -6.72 -1.57
N ARG A 54 -1.09 -8.00 -1.19
CA ARG A 54 0.14 -8.58 -0.66
C ARG A 54 1.25 -8.53 -1.71
N GLU A 55 0.92 -8.87 -2.95
CA GLU A 55 1.89 -8.79 -4.05
C GLU A 55 2.34 -7.35 -4.29
N PHE A 56 1.38 -6.43 -4.29
CA PHE A 56 1.69 -5.03 -4.52
C PHE A 56 2.62 -4.47 -3.44
N PHE A 57 2.28 -4.70 -2.17
CA PHE A 57 3.11 -4.20 -1.09
C PHE A 57 4.48 -4.84 -1.07
N ALA A 58 4.57 -6.14 -1.30
CA ALA A 58 5.87 -6.80 -1.35
C ALA A 58 6.74 -6.19 -2.43
N ALA A 59 6.18 -5.98 -3.61
CA ALA A 59 6.93 -5.38 -4.72
C ALA A 59 7.32 -3.93 -4.41
N ALA A 60 6.40 -3.16 -3.83
CA ALA A 60 6.66 -1.76 -3.49
C ALA A 60 7.77 -1.62 -2.45
N LEU A 61 7.95 -2.62 -1.61
CA LEU A 61 8.95 -2.60 -0.55
C LEU A 61 10.24 -3.34 -0.95
N ASP A 62 10.41 -3.59 -2.23
CA ASP A 62 11.59 -4.26 -2.78
C ASP A 62 11.73 -5.73 -2.38
N GLY A 63 10.61 -6.39 -2.14
CA GLY A 63 10.63 -7.83 -1.89
C GLY A 63 10.88 -8.62 -3.18
N PRO A 64 11.06 -9.93 -3.07
CA PRO A 64 11.37 -10.77 -4.22
C PRO A 64 10.16 -11.13 -5.08
N ILE A 65 9.06 -10.44 -4.90
CA ILE A 65 7.80 -10.72 -5.57
C ILE A 65 7.51 -9.60 -6.55
N ARG A 66 7.07 -9.97 -7.77
CA ARG A 66 6.63 -8.99 -8.75
C ARG A 66 5.12 -8.83 -8.67
N TYR A 67 4.68 -7.59 -8.77
CA TYR A 67 3.26 -7.32 -8.86
C TYR A 67 2.75 -7.78 -10.23
N GLY A 68 1.86 -8.76 -10.24
CA GLY A 68 1.33 -9.32 -11.47
C GLY A 68 -0.04 -8.78 -11.87
N GLY A 69 -0.55 -7.79 -11.15
CA GLY A 69 -1.86 -7.24 -11.44
C GLY A 69 -1.84 -6.24 -12.59
N ARG A 70 -3.01 -5.69 -12.89
CA ARG A 70 -3.16 -4.68 -13.92
C ARG A 70 -2.46 -3.38 -13.49
N PRO A 71 -2.08 -2.53 -14.46
CA PRO A 71 -1.46 -1.24 -14.11
C PRO A 71 -2.30 -0.45 -13.11
N ILE A 72 -1.64 0.24 -12.20
CA ILE A 72 -2.32 0.96 -11.12
C ILE A 72 -3.37 1.92 -11.64
N HIS A 73 -3.02 2.75 -12.63
CA HIS A 73 -3.98 3.73 -13.14
C HIS A 73 -5.17 3.07 -13.82
N GLU A 74 -4.96 1.91 -14.45
CA GLU A 74 -6.02 1.20 -15.16
C GLU A 74 -7.05 0.65 -14.18
N VAL A 75 -6.57 0.08 -13.06
CA VAL A 75 -7.47 -0.49 -12.06
C VAL A 75 -8.29 0.60 -11.37
N HIS A 76 -7.73 1.79 -11.21
CA HIS A 76 -8.37 2.86 -10.47
C HIS A 76 -9.07 3.88 -11.35
N ALA A 77 -8.91 3.80 -12.67
CA ALA A 77 -9.54 4.76 -13.57
C ALA A 77 -11.04 4.69 -13.45
N GLY A 78 -11.66 5.85 -13.41
CA GLY A 78 -13.13 5.93 -13.40
C GLY A 78 -13.78 5.67 -12.05
N LEU A 79 -13.01 5.39 -11.01
CA LEU A 79 -13.60 5.13 -9.68
C LEU A 79 -13.93 6.40 -8.91
N GLY A 80 -13.43 7.55 -9.36
CA GLY A 80 -13.70 8.81 -8.67
C GLY A 80 -12.94 8.99 -7.39
N ILE A 81 -11.78 8.34 -7.26
CA ILE A 81 -10.94 8.48 -6.07
C ILE A 81 -10.29 9.86 -6.08
N GLU A 82 -10.51 10.62 -5.01
CA GLU A 82 -9.95 11.96 -4.86
C GLU A 82 -8.80 11.95 -3.87
N LEU A 83 -8.07 13.07 -3.83
CA LEU A 83 -6.95 13.18 -2.91
C LEU A 83 -7.37 13.00 -1.46
N ARG A 84 -8.57 13.44 -1.09
CA ARG A 84 -9.06 13.25 0.28
C ARG A 84 -9.24 11.78 0.62
N HIS A 85 -9.63 10.96 -0.36
CA HIS A 85 -9.77 9.52 -0.16
C HIS A 85 -8.40 8.88 0.03
N LEU A 86 -7.45 9.28 -0.80
CA LEU A 86 -6.09 8.77 -0.69
C LEU A 86 -5.47 9.16 0.64
N SER A 87 -5.71 10.38 1.10
CA SER A 87 -5.19 10.84 2.38
C SER A 87 -5.70 9.96 3.53
N ARG A 88 -7.01 9.64 3.54
CA ARG A 88 -7.57 8.76 4.55
C ARG A 88 -6.97 7.36 4.47
N PHE A 89 -6.79 6.87 3.25
CA PHE A 89 -6.19 5.56 3.01
C PHE A 89 -4.78 5.51 3.61
N LEU A 90 -3.98 6.55 3.35
CA LEU A 90 -2.61 6.61 3.87
C LEU A 90 -2.59 6.79 5.39
N ASP A 91 -3.56 7.52 5.96
CA ASP A 91 -3.67 7.65 7.40
C ASP A 91 -3.92 6.29 8.05
N HIS A 92 -4.79 5.47 7.45
CA HIS A 92 -5.03 4.12 7.95
C HIS A 92 -3.77 3.26 7.83
N LEU A 93 -3.03 3.43 6.75
CA LEU A 93 -1.79 2.69 6.57
C LEU A 93 -0.79 3.04 7.67
N MET A 94 -0.61 4.34 7.93
CA MET A 94 0.34 4.78 8.96
C MET A 94 -0.06 4.27 10.35
N ALA A 95 -1.35 4.30 10.65
CA ALA A 95 -1.84 3.80 11.93
C ALA A 95 -1.58 2.30 12.08
N THR A 96 -1.80 1.55 11.00
CA THR A 96 -1.57 0.11 11.03
C THR A 96 -0.08 -0.20 11.23
N LEU A 97 0.78 0.52 10.53
CA LEU A 97 2.22 0.32 10.67
C LEU A 97 2.68 0.59 12.09
N ALA A 98 2.17 1.66 12.71
CA ALA A 98 2.52 1.99 14.08
C ALA A 98 2.05 0.90 15.05
N ASP A 99 0.83 0.41 14.86
CA ASP A 99 0.29 -0.64 15.72
C ASP A 99 1.09 -1.93 15.61
N ARG A 100 1.70 -2.17 14.46
CA ARG A 100 2.48 -3.37 14.25
C ARG A 100 3.95 -3.20 14.65
N GLY A 101 4.29 -2.06 15.24
CA GLY A 101 5.63 -1.85 15.78
C GLY A 101 6.69 -1.47 14.76
N ILE A 102 6.28 -1.07 13.56
CA ILE A 102 7.23 -0.61 12.54
C ILE A 102 7.77 0.74 12.99
N ASP A 103 9.09 0.94 12.95
CA ASP A 103 9.65 2.18 13.46
C ASP A 103 9.33 3.37 12.56
N GLU A 104 9.50 4.56 13.11
CA GLU A 104 9.05 5.78 12.47
C GLU A 104 9.70 5.99 11.10
N GLN A 105 10.99 5.74 11.00
CA GLN A 105 11.70 5.94 9.74
C GLN A 105 11.16 5.03 8.64
N ASP A 106 10.95 3.76 8.97
CA ASP A 106 10.41 2.81 8.00
C ASP A 106 8.96 3.15 7.66
N ARG A 107 8.17 3.65 8.62
CA ARG A 107 6.80 4.07 8.33
C ARG A 107 6.79 5.19 7.30
N TYR A 108 7.65 6.19 7.46
CA TYR A 108 7.72 7.29 6.49
C TYR A 108 8.19 6.82 5.13
N GLU A 109 9.13 5.89 5.10
CA GLU A 109 9.59 5.37 3.83
C GLU A 109 8.50 4.61 3.10
N ILE A 110 7.73 3.80 3.83
CA ILE A 110 6.61 3.07 3.24
C ILE A 110 5.56 4.04 2.71
N HIS A 111 5.22 5.06 3.50
CA HIS A 111 4.27 6.09 3.09
C HIS A 111 4.73 6.75 1.79
N SER A 112 5.99 7.11 1.72
CA SER A 112 6.54 7.78 0.56
C SER A 112 6.44 6.91 -0.69
N ARG A 113 6.76 5.64 -0.56
CA ARG A 113 6.70 4.71 -1.69
C ARG A 113 5.29 4.53 -2.21
N ILE A 114 4.33 4.35 -1.30
CA ILE A 114 2.94 4.16 -1.71
C ILE A 114 2.40 5.46 -2.32
N ASN A 115 2.78 6.60 -1.77
CA ASN A 115 2.31 7.89 -2.27
C ASN A 115 2.83 8.23 -3.66
N THR A 116 3.86 7.53 -4.13
CA THR A 116 4.34 7.77 -5.51
C THR A 116 3.29 7.42 -6.55
N TRP A 117 2.29 6.62 -6.20
CA TRP A 117 1.22 6.28 -7.13
C TRP A 117 -0.02 7.15 -6.98
N ALA A 118 0.08 8.26 -6.23
CA ALA A 118 -1.08 9.11 -5.97
C ALA A 118 -1.78 9.57 -7.24
N ASP A 119 -1.02 10.02 -8.24
CA ASP A 119 -1.62 10.51 -9.48
C ASP A 119 -2.32 9.42 -10.26
N GLU A 120 -1.75 8.22 -10.25
CA GLU A 120 -2.35 7.09 -10.96
C GLU A 120 -3.63 6.62 -10.30
N VAL A 121 -3.70 6.69 -8.98
CA VAL A 121 -4.87 6.26 -8.23
C VAL A 121 -6.00 7.27 -8.36
N THR A 122 -5.68 8.56 -8.27
CA THR A 122 -6.71 9.60 -8.35
C THR A 122 -7.05 10.00 -9.77
N GLY A 123 -6.26 9.55 -10.74
CA GLY A 123 -6.47 9.93 -12.13
C GLY A 123 -6.03 11.35 -12.44
N THR A 124 -5.26 11.97 -11.56
CA THR A 124 -4.78 13.33 -11.77
C THR A 124 -3.70 13.32 -12.84
N PRO A 125 -3.82 14.19 -13.88
CA PRO A 125 -2.77 14.26 -14.90
C PRO A 125 -1.46 14.69 -14.30
N GLN A 126 -0.37 14.14 -14.86
CA GLN A 126 0.93 14.53 -14.42
C GLN A 126 1.43 15.71 -15.19
N ASP A 127 2.15 16.56 -14.50
CA ASP A 127 2.93 17.62 -15.09
C ASP A 127 2.26 18.40 -16.14
N GLY A 128 1.69 19.36 -15.88
CA GLY A 128 1.38 20.36 -16.83
C GLY A 128 0.86 19.93 -18.18
N ASP A 129 0.29 18.81 -18.26
CA ASP A 129 -0.36 18.47 -19.52
C ASP A 129 -1.66 19.16 -19.72
#